data_6adcc4b75a013b04a523cbd14aff870b
#
_entry.id   6adcc4b75a013b04a523cbd14aff870b
#
_cell.length_a   1.000
_cell.length_b   1.000
_cell.length_c   1.000
_cell.angle_alpha   90.00
_cell.angle_beta   90.00
_cell.angle_gamma   90.00
#
_symmetry.space_group_name_H-M   'P 1'
#
loop_
_entity.id
_entity.type
_entity.pdbx_description
1 polymer ?
#
loop_
_entity_poly.entity_id
_entity_poly.type
_entity_poly.pdbx_seq_one_letter_code
_entity_poly.pdbx_strand_id
1 'polypeptide(L)'
;HLYFFLKMKIKYSELIDQTLYFPTEEFNVAENILQFHDIPLMEVIEQFGTPLKFNYLPKISMNIQRAKAWFKEAFEINDYTKSYRYCYCTKSSHFAFVL
;
A
#
# COMPACT_ATOMS: atom_id res chain seq x y z
N HIS A 1 7.29 -22.63 24.13
CA HIS A 1 6.60 -21.46 23.55
C HIS A 1 6.30 -21.65 22.05
N LEU A 2 7.26 -22.14 21.26
CA LEU A 2 7.04 -22.42 19.84
C LEU A 2 5.96 -23.52 19.63
N TYR A 3 5.98 -24.54 20.48
CA TYR A 3 4.99 -25.61 20.46
C TYR A 3 3.58 -25.09 20.78
N PHE A 4 3.47 -24.15 21.72
CA PHE A 4 2.21 -23.50 22.07
C PHE A 4 1.67 -22.66 20.89
N PHE A 5 2.52 -21.91 20.22
CA PHE A 5 2.15 -21.15 19.01
C PHE A 5 1.67 -22.03 17.88
N LEU A 6 2.35 -23.13 17.60
CA LEU A 6 1.94 -24.11 16.58
C LEU A 6 0.59 -24.76 16.90
N LYS A 7 0.29 -24.94 18.19
CA LYS A 7 -0.94 -25.55 18.64
C LYS A 7 -2.15 -24.61 18.63
N MET A 8 -1.92 -23.30 18.75
CA MET A 8 -2.96 -22.28 18.78
C MET A 8 -3.53 -21.92 17.38
N LYS A 9 -2.94 -22.38 16.29
CA LYS A 9 -3.37 -22.07 14.92
C LYS A 9 -3.71 -20.58 14.72
N ILE A 10 -2.75 -19.70 15.00
CA ILE A 10 -2.90 -18.26 14.81
C ILE A 10 -3.17 -17.99 13.31
N LYS A 11 -4.26 -17.30 13.02
CA LYS A 11 -4.61 -16.91 11.66
C LYS A 11 -3.78 -15.71 11.24
N TYR A 12 -3.42 -15.64 9.97
CA TYR A 12 -2.69 -14.49 9.42
C TYR A 12 -3.42 -13.16 9.63
N SER A 13 -4.75 -13.16 9.56
CA SER A 13 -5.55 -11.97 9.86
C SER A 13 -5.29 -11.41 11.26
N GLU A 14 -5.18 -12.28 12.26
CA GLU A 14 -4.88 -11.87 13.63
C GLU A 14 -3.47 -11.27 13.79
N LEU A 15 -2.50 -11.81 13.05
CA LEU A 15 -1.13 -11.29 13.04
C LEU A 15 -1.05 -9.92 12.38
N ILE A 16 -1.76 -9.71 11.29
CA ILE A 16 -1.81 -8.44 10.57
C ILE A 16 -2.42 -7.34 11.43
N ASP A 17 -3.52 -7.63 12.11
CA ASP A 17 -4.24 -6.67 12.95
C ASP A 17 -3.43 -6.24 14.18
N GLN A 18 -2.45 -7.04 14.59
CA GLN A 18 -1.62 -6.76 15.76
C GLN A 18 -0.43 -5.84 15.47
N THR A 19 -0.11 -5.56 14.22
CA THR A 19 1.08 -4.77 13.88
C THR A 19 0.71 -3.38 13.38
N LEU A 20 1.13 -2.35 14.11
CA LEU A 20 0.95 -0.94 13.74
C LEU A 20 1.66 -0.56 12.45
N TYR A 21 2.68 -1.31 12.05
CA TYR A 21 3.53 -1.01 10.90
C TYR A 21 3.20 -1.84 9.66
N PHE A 22 2.28 -2.79 9.78
CA PHE A 22 1.89 -3.61 8.63
C PHE A 22 0.93 -2.81 7.74
N PRO A 23 1.16 -2.75 6.42
CA PRO A 23 0.32 -1.97 5.50
C PRO A 23 -1.00 -2.70 5.22
N THR A 24 -1.91 -2.68 6.18
CA THR A 24 -3.19 -3.39 6.13
C THR A 24 -4.09 -2.96 4.97
N GLU A 25 -3.90 -1.76 4.43
CA GLU A 25 -4.65 -1.27 3.28
C GLU A 25 -4.31 -2.01 1.98
N GLU A 26 -3.08 -2.48 1.84
CA GLU A 26 -2.59 -3.17 0.65
C GLU A 26 -2.70 -4.68 0.73
N PHE A 27 -2.80 -5.24 1.93
CA PHE A 27 -2.85 -6.68 2.16
C PHE A 27 -4.20 -7.11 2.73
N ASN A 28 -4.65 -8.28 2.30
CA ASN A 28 -5.82 -8.93 2.87
C ASN A 28 -5.58 -10.42 3.03
N VAL A 29 -6.43 -11.06 3.82
CA VAL A 29 -6.41 -12.51 3.99
C VAL A 29 -7.75 -13.08 3.51
N ALA A 30 -7.71 -13.91 2.48
CA ALA A 30 -8.85 -14.63 1.97
C ALA A 30 -8.59 -16.14 2.08
N GLU A 31 -9.51 -16.88 2.70
CA GLU A 31 -9.39 -18.33 2.90
C GLU A 31 -8.04 -18.73 3.55
N ASN A 32 -7.59 -17.95 4.50
CA ASN A 32 -6.30 -18.12 5.21
C ASN A 32 -5.08 -17.97 4.29
N ILE A 33 -5.21 -17.29 3.16
CA ILE A 33 -4.12 -17.00 2.22
C ILE A 33 -3.87 -15.50 2.23
N LEU A 34 -2.62 -15.09 2.48
CA LEU A 34 -2.20 -13.69 2.43
C LEU A 34 -2.13 -13.22 0.98
N GLN A 35 -2.79 -12.11 0.69
CA GLN A 35 -2.87 -11.53 -0.63
C GLN A 35 -2.44 -10.06 -0.63
N PHE A 36 -1.83 -9.63 -1.72
CA PHE A 36 -1.54 -8.23 -2.02
C PHE A 36 -2.45 -7.81 -3.18
N HIS A 37 -3.43 -6.92 -2.91
CA HIS A 37 -4.45 -6.51 -3.89
C HIS A 37 -5.05 -7.70 -4.65
N ASP A 38 -5.54 -8.70 -3.89
CA ASP A 38 -6.17 -9.93 -4.40
C ASP A 38 -5.24 -10.91 -5.14
N ILE A 39 -3.92 -10.65 -5.10
CA ILE A 39 -2.91 -11.56 -5.64
C ILE A 39 -2.31 -12.40 -4.51
N PRO A 40 -2.41 -13.74 -4.55
CA PRO A 40 -1.82 -14.59 -3.53
C PRO A 40 -0.30 -14.41 -3.45
N LEU A 41 0.20 -14.09 -2.25
CA LEU A 41 1.62 -13.78 -2.06
C LEU A 41 2.53 -14.96 -2.39
N MET A 42 2.12 -16.17 -2.03
CA MET A 42 2.92 -17.37 -2.28
C MET A 42 3.12 -17.67 -3.76
N GLU A 43 2.12 -17.39 -4.60
CA GLU A 43 2.26 -17.54 -6.06
C GLU A 43 3.30 -16.60 -6.63
N VAL A 44 3.36 -15.37 -6.12
CA VAL A 44 4.37 -14.38 -6.53
C VAL A 44 5.77 -14.82 -6.10
N ILE A 45 5.90 -15.33 -4.88
CA ILE A 45 7.16 -15.85 -4.35
C ILE A 45 7.66 -17.05 -5.17
N GLU A 46 6.78 -17.96 -5.54
CA GLU A 46 7.12 -19.13 -6.37
C GLU A 46 7.61 -18.70 -7.76
N GLN A 47 7.01 -17.64 -8.33
CA GLN A 47 7.36 -17.16 -9.66
C GLN A 47 8.64 -16.33 -9.68
N PHE A 48 8.86 -15.46 -8.70
CA PHE A 48 9.94 -14.47 -8.72
C PHE A 48 11.00 -14.68 -7.63
N GLY A 49 10.74 -15.52 -6.63
CA GLY A 49 11.63 -15.69 -5.48
C GLY A 49 11.56 -14.54 -4.48
N THR A 50 12.49 -14.53 -3.55
CA THR A 50 12.63 -13.49 -2.51
C THR A 50 14.07 -12.98 -2.47
N PRO A 51 14.34 -11.73 -2.03
CA PRO A 51 13.38 -10.74 -1.52
C PRO A 51 12.51 -10.12 -2.62
N LEU A 52 11.31 -9.62 -2.24
CA LEU A 52 10.35 -8.99 -3.14
C LEU A 52 10.01 -7.58 -2.68
N LYS A 53 9.87 -6.67 -3.65
CA LYS A 53 9.34 -5.32 -3.43
C LYS A 53 8.05 -5.15 -4.23
N PHE A 54 6.97 -4.76 -3.54
CA PHE A 54 5.68 -4.50 -4.17
C PHE A 54 5.44 -3.00 -4.32
N ASN A 55 4.93 -2.61 -5.49
CA ASN A 55 4.51 -1.23 -5.76
C ASN A 55 3.11 -1.25 -6.35
N TYR A 56 2.16 -0.65 -5.64
CA TYR A 56 0.79 -0.51 -6.13
C TYR A 56 0.63 0.82 -6.86
N LEU A 57 0.84 0.79 -8.18
CA LEU A 57 0.87 1.98 -9.03
C LEU A 57 -0.44 2.78 -9.08
N PRO A 58 -1.64 2.16 -9.08
CA PRO A 58 -2.89 2.93 -9.07
C PRO A 58 -3.03 3.92 -7.92
N LYS A 59 -2.37 3.65 -6.78
CA LYS A 59 -2.37 4.55 -5.62
C LYS A 59 -1.70 5.90 -5.90
N ILE A 60 -0.77 5.96 -6.84
CA ILE A 60 -0.11 7.20 -7.27
C ILE A 60 -1.14 8.18 -7.84
N SER A 61 -1.92 7.74 -8.83
CA SER A 61 -2.99 8.55 -9.41
C SER A 61 -4.04 8.95 -8.39
N MET A 62 -4.46 8.01 -7.55
CA MET A 62 -5.45 8.26 -6.49
C MET A 62 -4.97 9.34 -5.53
N ASN A 63 -3.73 9.28 -5.07
CA ASN A 63 -3.17 10.26 -4.13
C ASN A 63 -2.97 11.63 -4.78
N ILE A 64 -2.56 11.68 -6.03
CA ILE A 64 -2.44 12.94 -6.79
C ILE A 64 -3.81 13.61 -6.93
N GLN A 65 -4.83 12.86 -7.30
CA GLN A 65 -6.20 13.39 -7.44
C GLN A 65 -6.76 13.87 -6.10
N ARG A 66 -6.49 13.14 -5.02
CA ARG A 66 -6.88 13.54 -3.67
C ARG A 66 -6.21 14.84 -3.25
N ALA A 67 -4.90 14.96 -3.46
CA ALA A 67 -4.17 16.19 -3.16
C ALA A 67 -4.70 17.38 -3.94
N LYS A 68 -4.95 17.21 -5.24
CA LYS A 68 -5.56 18.26 -6.09
C LYS A 68 -6.93 18.70 -5.59
N ALA A 69 -7.77 17.74 -5.19
CA ALA A 69 -9.09 18.03 -4.65
C ALA A 69 -9.03 18.83 -3.35
N TRP A 70 -8.15 18.46 -2.43
CA TRP A 70 -7.97 19.17 -1.16
C TRP A 70 -7.44 20.59 -1.36
N PHE A 71 -6.47 20.79 -2.24
CA PHE A 71 -5.96 22.13 -2.56
C PHE A 71 -7.00 22.98 -3.27
N LYS A 72 -7.80 22.41 -4.17
CA LYS A 72 -8.90 23.11 -4.81
C LYS A 72 -9.91 23.64 -3.78
N GLU A 73 -10.32 22.79 -2.84
CA GLU A 73 -11.22 23.16 -1.75
C GLU A 73 -10.63 24.28 -0.88
N ALA A 74 -9.37 24.14 -0.49
CA ALA A 74 -8.67 25.16 0.31
C ALA A 74 -8.55 26.49 -0.44
N PHE A 75 -8.33 26.48 -1.75
CA PHE A 75 -8.28 27.69 -2.58
C PHE A 75 -9.64 28.39 -2.64
N GLU A 76 -10.72 27.63 -2.78
CA GLU A 76 -12.09 28.18 -2.78
C GLU A 76 -12.44 28.84 -1.43
N ILE A 77 -12.11 28.17 -0.32
CA ILE A 77 -12.36 28.68 1.04
C ILE A 77 -11.59 29.99 1.31
N ASN A 78 -10.36 30.10 0.79
CA ASN A 78 -9.46 31.22 1.07
C ASN A 78 -9.38 32.26 -0.08
N ASP A 79 -10.25 32.16 -1.08
CA ASP A 79 -10.28 33.05 -2.26
C ASP A 79 -8.92 33.11 -2.98
N TYR A 80 -8.17 32.00 -3.01
CA TYR A 80 -6.88 31.91 -3.66
C TYR A 80 -7.05 31.61 -5.15
N THR A 81 -6.53 32.47 -6.02
CA THR A 81 -6.78 32.43 -7.47
C THR A 81 -5.63 31.82 -8.29
N LYS A 82 -4.53 31.43 -7.66
CA LYS A 82 -3.39 30.83 -8.36
C LYS A 82 -3.58 29.34 -8.59
N SER A 83 -2.76 28.78 -9.49
CA SER A 83 -2.83 27.36 -9.84
C SER A 83 -2.02 26.50 -8.88
N TYR A 84 -2.45 25.24 -8.72
CA TYR A 84 -1.72 24.19 -8.02
C TYR A 84 -1.01 23.29 -9.02
N ARG A 85 0.25 22.92 -8.72
CA ARG A 85 1.02 21.95 -9.48
C ARG A 85 1.60 20.90 -8.56
N TYR A 86 1.41 19.63 -8.93
CA TYR A 86 2.03 18.52 -8.23
C TYR A 86 3.41 18.23 -8.83
N CYS A 87 4.44 18.19 -7.98
CA CYS A 87 5.79 17.88 -8.39
C CYS A 87 6.27 16.62 -7.66
N TYR A 88 6.71 15.63 -8.42
CA TYR A 88 7.24 14.38 -7.87
C TYR A 88 8.76 14.48 -7.66
N CYS A 89 9.22 14.11 -6.45
CA CYS A 89 10.65 14.05 -6.14
C CYS A 89 11.22 12.69 -6.57
N THR A 90 11.94 12.65 -7.69
CA THR A 90 12.47 11.42 -8.28
C THR A 90 13.52 10.71 -7.43
N LYS A 91 14.16 11.40 -6.48
CA LYS A 91 15.16 10.79 -5.58
C LYS A 91 14.55 9.81 -4.58
N SER A 92 13.25 9.86 -4.29
CA SER A 92 12.58 8.92 -3.38
C SER A 92 12.31 7.58 -4.04
N SER A 93 11.94 7.57 -5.31
CA SER A 93 11.80 6.37 -6.14
C SER A 93 11.85 6.78 -7.61
N HIS A 94 12.82 6.29 -8.35
CA HIS A 94 13.07 6.69 -9.75
C HIS A 94 12.98 5.50 -10.72
N PHE A 95 12.29 4.44 -10.35
CA PHE A 95 12.03 3.34 -11.28
C PHE A 95 11.13 3.82 -12.43
N ALA A 96 11.45 3.39 -13.66
CA ALA A 96 10.73 3.82 -14.84
C ALA A 96 9.21 3.58 -14.77
N PHE A 97 8.80 2.49 -14.13
CA PHE A 97 7.38 2.17 -13.97
C PHE A 97 6.64 3.10 -12.98
N VAL A 98 7.37 3.87 -12.16
CA VAL A 98 6.79 4.87 -11.24
C VAL A 98 6.64 6.21 -11.93
N LEU A 99 7.57 6.56 -12.81
CA LEU A 99 7.60 7.85 -13.51
C LEU A 99 6.64 7.91 -14.68
#